data_3f180eaf8a74c956ba85e545601acb6a
#
_entry.id   3f180eaf8a74c956ba85e545601acb6a
#
_cell.length_a   1.000
_cell.length_b   1.000
_cell.length_c   1.000
_cell.angle_alpha   90.00
_cell.angle_beta   90.00
_cell.angle_gamma   90.00
#
_symmetry.space_group_name_H-M   'P 1'
#
loop_
_entity.id
_entity.type
_entity.pdbx_description
1 polymer ?
#
loop_
_entity_poly.entity_id
_entity_poly.type
_entity_poly.pdbx_seq_one_letter_code
_entity_poly.pdbx_strand_id
1 'polypeptide(L)'
;GIIRALEENNIPFDYITGTSMGAIIGSLYAMGYSPDDMEALLRSEDFKRWYSGKVEPKYAYYFKKSIPTPEFFNIRFDFKDSLNVKPQLPTSMVNPIQMNLVFVELFARATAACDGDFDRLFVPFRCIASDVYNKRQIVLGKGDLGDAVRASMSFPFVFKPIEIDSVLAYDGGIYNNFPTDVMRDDFHPDIIIGSVVAANPSKPKENDLMSQIENMVMQKTDYSIPDSVGILMTFKYDDVNLLDFDRLQELHDIGYNRTLSLMDSIKGRIHRRVNADNVRLRRLVYRSNLPQLYFQKIYIDGANSQQQ
;
A
#
# COMPACT_ATOMS: atom_id res chain seq x y z
N GLY A 1 12.56 -8.51 3.18
CA GLY A 1 13.78 -9.27 2.80
C GLY A 1 14.65 -8.52 1.80
N ILE A 2 14.13 -8.16 0.62
CA ILE A 2 14.90 -7.52 -0.48
C ILE A 2 15.61 -6.24 0.00
N ILE A 3 14.87 -5.30 0.56
CA ILE A 3 15.41 -4.01 1.04
C ILE A 3 16.52 -4.24 2.07
N ARG A 4 16.31 -5.17 3.02
CA ARG A 4 17.32 -5.55 4.01
C ARG A 4 18.61 -6.03 3.35
N ALA A 5 18.52 -7.00 2.43
CA ALA A 5 19.68 -7.54 1.74
C ALA A 5 20.45 -6.48 0.93
N LEU A 6 19.76 -5.53 0.32
CA LEU A 6 20.38 -4.43 -0.42
C LEU A 6 21.09 -3.45 0.53
N GLU A 7 20.45 -3.02 1.62
CA GLU A 7 21.08 -2.12 2.61
C GLU A 7 22.32 -2.74 3.25
N GLU A 8 22.23 -4.00 3.71
CA GLU A 8 23.36 -4.72 4.33
C GLU A 8 24.55 -4.89 3.38
N ASN A 9 24.26 -4.87 2.07
CA ASN A 9 25.30 -4.91 1.04
C ASN A 9 25.69 -3.53 0.49
N ASN A 10 25.32 -2.46 1.19
CA ASN A 10 25.65 -1.07 0.85
C ASN A 10 25.12 -0.60 -0.51
N ILE A 11 24.07 -1.21 -1.02
CA ILE A 11 23.39 -0.78 -2.25
C ILE A 11 22.49 0.41 -1.94
N PRO A 12 22.68 1.57 -2.58
CA PRO A 12 21.88 2.76 -2.31
C PRO A 12 20.47 2.66 -2.89
N PHE A 13 19.54 3.37 -2.23
CA PHE A 13 18.20 3.65 -2.76
C PHE A 13 18.09 5.16 -3.00
N ASP A 14 17.87 5.55 -4.25
CA ASP A 14 17.68 6.95 -4.63
C ASP A 14 16.21 7.28 -4.81
N TYR A 15 15.43 6.31 -5.30
CA TYR A 15 14.03 6.47 -5.63
C TYR A 15 13.28 5.17 -5.37
N ILE A 16 11.99 5.28 -5.08
CA ILE A 16 11.11 4.12 -4.92
C ILE A 16 9.79 4.38 -5.64
N THR A 17 9.32 3.40 -6.40
CA THR A 17 7.95 3.36 -6.91
C THR A 17 7.29 2.06 -6.46
N GLY A 18 5.98 2.11 -6.24
CA GLY A 18 5.24 0.93 -5.83
C GLY A 18 3.75 1.01 -6.10
N THR A 19 3.11 -0.14 -6.23
CA THR A 19 1.67 -0.28 -6.37
C THR A 19 1.15 -1.22 -5.30
N SER A 20 0.01 -0.91 -4.70
CA SER A 20 -0.67 -1.74 -3.70
C SER A 20 0.25 -2.11 -2.53
N MET A 21 0.58 -3.38 -2.32
CA MET A 21 1.55 -3.79 -1.29
C MET A 21 2.92 -3.13 -1.50
N GLY A 22 3.33 -2.92 -2.75
CA GLY A 22 4.56 -2.18 -3.08
C GLY A 22 4.50 -0.73 -2.64
N ALA A 23 3.33 -0.10 -2.66
CA ALA A 23 3.13 1.26 -2.15
C ALA A 23 3.26 1.30 -0.62
N ILE A 24 2.71 0.32 0.11
CA ILE A 24 2.84 0.23 1.56
C ILE A 24 4.31 0.08 1.96
N ILE A 25 5.01 -0.91 1.42
CA ILE A 25 6.40 -1.17 1.75
C ILE A 25 7.32 -0.02 1.30
N GLY A 26 7.09 0.49 0.09
CA GLY A 26 7.86 1.61 -0.46
C GLY A 26 7.70 2.89 0.34
N SER A 27 6.48 3.24 0.74
CA SER A 27 6.21 4.43 1.54
C SER A 27 6.79 4.35 2.95
N LEU A 28 6.72 3.19 3.60
CA LEU A 28 7.35 2.97 4.90
C LEU A 28 8.86 3.25 4.83
N TYR A 29 9.53 2.71 3.82
CA TYR A 29 10.95 2.98 3.61
C TYR A 29 11.21 4.46 3.26
N ALA A 30 10.39 5.03 2.38
CA ALA A 30 10.50 6.42 1.94
C ALA A 30 10.31 7.43 3.10
N MET A 31 9.55 7.08 4.12
CA MET A 31 9.40 7.92 5.33
C MET A 31 10.39 7.56 6.44
N GLY A 32 11.43 6.79 6.13
CA GLY A 32 12.55 6.54 7.02
C GLY A 32 12.37 5.38 7.99
N TYR A 33 11.50 4.40 7.72
CA TYR A 33 11.49 3.15 8.47
C TYR A 33 12.68 2.28 8.07
N SER A 34 13.33 1.68 9.05
CA SER A 34 14.34 0.66 8.78
C SER A 34 13.70 -0.67 8.39
N PRO A 35 14.43 -1.60 7.76
CA PRO A 35 13.93 -2.95 7.54
C PRO A 35 13.42 -3.64 8.82
N ASP A 36 14.06 -3.39 9.98
CA ASP A 36 13.63 -3.92 11.27
C ASP A 36 12.31 -3.29 11.74
N ASP A 37 12.18 -1.96 11.62
CA ASP A 37 10.94 -1.26 11.97
C ASP A 37 9.76 -1.73 11.10
N MET A 38 10.00 -1.90 9.79
CA MET A 38 8.98 -2.41 8.86
C MET A 38 8.55 -3.84 9.21
N GLU A 39 9.51 -4.72 9.51
CA GLU A 39 9.23 -6.10 9.90
C GLU A 39 8.45 -6.15 11.22
N ALA A 40 8.85 -5.37 12.21
CA ALA A 40 8.14 -5.26 13.49
C ALA A 40 6.71 -4.77 13.30
N LEU A 41 6.49 -3.75 12.46
CA LEU A 41 5.16 -3.24 12.14
C LEU A 41 4.28 -4.31 11.48
N LEU A 42 4.78 -4.95 10.42
CA LEU A 42 4.02 -5.95 9.67
C LEU A 42 3.67 -7.20 10.47
N ARG A 43 4.48 -7.54 11.50
CA ARG A 43 4.23 -8.65 12.43
C ARG A 43 3.31 -8.28 13.59
N SER A 44 3.02 -7.01 13.78
CA SER A 44 2.22 -6.55 14.92
C SER A 44 0.77 -7.02 14.83
N GLU A 45 0.13 -7.22 16.00
CA GLU A 45 -1.30 -7.49 16.07
C GLU A 45 -2.14 -6.30 15.58
N ASP A 46 -1.58 -5.09 15.67
CA ASP A 46 -2.21 -3.89 15.14
C ASP A 46 -2.34 -3.98 13.63
N PHE A 47 -1.26 -4.32 12.92
CA PHE A 47 -1.30 -4.51 11.48
C PHE A 47 -2.34 -5.55 11.05
N LYS A 48 -2.43 -6.67 11.78
CA LYS A 48 -3.47 -7.70 11.53
C LYS A 48 -4.89 -7.14 11.67
N ARG A 49 -5.11 -6.29 12.66
CA ARG A 49 -6.41 -5.62 12.86
C ARG A 49 -6.75 -4.68 11.71
N TRP A 50 -5.74 -3.97 11.19
CA TRP A 50 -5.95 -3.00 10.12
C TRP A 50 -6.50 -3.65 8.85
N TYR A 51 -5.84 -4.67 8.36
CA TYR A 51 -6.27 -5.32 7.12
C TYR A 51 -7.50 -6.23 7.31
N SER A 52 -7.76 -6.71 8.52
CA SER A 52 -8.96 -7.50 8.81
C SER A 52 -10.21 -6.65 9.10
N GLY A 53 -10.05 -5.35 9.31
CA GLY A 53 -11.14 -4.44 9.69
C GLY A 53 -11.74 -4.69 11.07
N LYS A 54 -11.07 -5.49 11.91
CA LYS A 54 -11.53 -5.78 13.27
C LYS A 54 -11.28 -4.58 14.17
N VAL A 55 -12.37 -4.05 14.75
CA VAL A 55 -12.31 -2.95 15.70
C VAL A 55 -11.84 -3.45 17.06
N GLU A 56 -10.89 -2.74 17.67
CA GLU A 56 -10.45 -3.04 19.04
C GLU A 56 -11.65 -3.00 20.00
N PRO A 57 -11.79 -4.00 20.89
CA PRO A 57 -12.93 -4.06 21.83
C PRO A 57 -13.09 -2.80 22.69
N LYS A 58 -11.98 -2.11 23.02
CA LYS A 58 -12.02 -0.87 23.81
C LYS A 58 -12.70 0.31 23.10
N TYR A 59 -12.74 0.30 21.76
CA TYR A 59 -13.42 1.30 20.93
C TYR A 59 -14.83 0.85 20.51
N ALA A 60 -15.21 -0.40 20.79
CA ALA A 60 -16.54 -0.89 20.48
C ALA A 60 -17.53 -0.34 21.52
N TYR A 61 -18.55 0.39 21.05
CA TYR A 61 -19.62 0.91 21.90
C TYR A 61 -20.37 -0.26 22.56
N TYR A 62 -20.19 -0.40 23.89
CA TYR A 62 -20.73 -1.53 24.66
C TYR A 62 -22.27 -1.66 24.59
N PHE A 63 -22.97 -0.54 24.42
CA PHE A 63 -24.42 -0.47 24.37
C PHE A 63 -25.06 -0.64 22.99
N LYS A 64 -24.28 -0.75 21.93
CA LYS A 64 -24.75 -0.95 20.56
C LYS A 64 -24.20 -2.21 19.90
N LYS A 65 -23.78 -3.19 20.69
CA LYS A 65 -23.51 -4.51 20.14
C LYS A 65 -24.85 -5.07 19.64
N SER A 66 -25.00 -5.16 18.31
CA SER A 66 -26.02 -6.00 17.74
C SER A 66 -25.86 -7.42 18.29
N ILE A 67 -26.93 -8.02 18.74
CA ILE A 67 -26.95 -9.44 19.13
C ILE A 67 -26.39 -10.21 17.94
N PRO A 68 -25.43 -11.13 18.14
CA PRO A 68 -24.93 -11.94 17.03
C PRO A 68 -26.10 -12.69 16.40
N THR A 69 -26.46 -12.32 15.19
CA THR A 69 -27.45 -13.03 14.40
C THR A 69 -26.69 -13.91 13.40
N PRO A 70 -27.21 -15.08 13.04
CA PRO A 70 -26.60 -15.94 12.02
C PRO A 70 -26.80 -15.40 10.60
N GLU A 71 -26.94 -14.07 10.44
CA GLU A 71 -27.15 -13.39 9.19
C GLU A 71 -25.83 -13.24 8.44
N PHE A 72 -25.73 -13.87 7.27
CA PHE A 72 -24.61 -13.70 6.36
C PHE A 72 -24.68 -12.42 5.53
N PHE A 73 -25.90 -11.87 5.37
CA PHE A 73 -26.16 -10.66 4.61
C PHE A 73 -27.19 -9.79 5.31
N ASN A 74 -26.91 -8.49 5.37
CA ASN A 74 -27.86 -7.49 5.81
C ASN A 74 -28.04 -6.47 4.68
N ILE A 75 -29.16 -6.50 3.97
CA ILE A 75 -29.50 -5.53 2.92
C ILE A 75 -30.35 -4.44 3.56
N ARG A 76 -29.82 -3.22 3.64
CA ARG A 76 -30.60 -2.07 4.07
C ARG A 76 -31.35 -1.49 2.89
N PHE A 77 -32.64 -1.27 3.08
CA PHE A 77 -33.46 -0.54 2.14
C PHE A 77 -33.65 0.88 2.67
N ASP A 78 -33.31 1.90 1.89
CA ASP A 78 -33.61 3.30 2.22
C ASP A 78 -34.99 3.65 1.65
N PHE A 79 -35.93 3.93 2.55
CA PHE A 79 -37.33 4.28 2.19
C PHE A 79 -37.58 5.77 2.20
N LYS A 80 -36.51 6.62 2.14
CA LYS A 80 -36.70 8.07 2.16
C LYS A 80 -37.52 8.63 0.98
N ASP A 81 -37.52 7.91 -0.14
CA ASP A 81 -38.37 8.19 -1.29
C ASP A 81 -39.22 6.97 -1.62
N SER A 82 -40.52 7.13 -1.44
CA SER A 82 -41.52 6.06 -1.63
C SER A 82 -41.61 5.48 -3.07
N LEU A 83 -40.84 6.00 -4.02
CA LEU A 83 -40.81 5.56 -5.42
C LEU A 83 -39.47 4.89 -5.85
N ASN A 84 -38.41 4.95 -5.02
CA ASN A 84 -37.10 4.43 -5.37
C ASN A 84 -36.48 3.65 -4.19
N VAL A 85 -36.95 2.42 -4.01
CA VAL A 85 -36.31 1.48 -3.06
C VAL A 85 -35.00 0.98 -3.69
N LYS A 86 -33.85 1.56 -3.32
CA LYS A 86 -32.54 1.07 -3.75
C LYS A 86 -31.98 0.17 -2.66
N PRO A 87 -31.66 -1.11 -2.94
CA PRO A 87 -30.91 -1.93 -1.99
C PRO A 87 -29.51 -1.33 -1.83
N GLN A 88 -29.11 -1.05 -0.61
CA GLN A 88 -27.72 -0.70 -0.30
C GLN A 88 -26.92 -2.01 -0.17
N LEU A 89 -26.25 -2.38 -1.24
CA LEU A 89 -25.26 -3.47 -1.18
C LEU A 89 -23.99 -2.98 -0.47
N PRO A 90 -23.33 -3.82 0.33
CA PRO A 90 -22.05 -3.47 0.93
C PRO A 90 -21.03 -3.22 -0.20
N THR A 91 -20.38 -2.06 -0.15
CA THR A 91 -19.39 -1.64 -1.16
C THR A 91 -18.00 -2.18 -0.91
N SER A 92 -17.76 -2.78 0.27
CA SER A 92 -16.49 -3.39 0.64
C SER A 92 -16.67 -4.48 1.69
N MET A 93 -15.82 -5.51 1.66
CA MET A 93 -15.82 -6.59 2.65
C MET A 93 -15.14 -6.17 3.95
N VAL A 94 -14.13 -5.30 3.88
CA VAL A 94 -13.36 -4.84 5.04
C VAL A 94 -13.86 -3.48 5.50
N ASN A 95 -14.07 -3.32 6.81
CA ASN A 95 -14.43 -2.03 7.39
C ASN A 95 -13.21 -1.08 7.31
N PRO A 96 -13.30 0.06 6.61
CA PRO A 96 -12.15 0.94 6.37
C PRO A 96 -11.76 1.79 7.56
N ILE A 97 -12.59 1.91 8.61
CA ILE A 97 -12.40 2.88 9.70
C ILE A 97 -11.05 2.68 10.39
N GLN A 98 -10.71 1.44 10.76
CA GLN A 98 -9.46 1.16 11.45
C GLN A 98 -8.25 1.50 10.58
N MET A 99 -8.29 1.09 9.32
CA MET A 99 -7.22 1.35 8.37
C MET A 99 -7.04 2.85 8.12
N ASN A 100 -8.13 3.60 7.93
CA ASN A 100 -8.07 5.04 7.72
C ASN A 100 -7.46 5.77 8.92
N LEU A 101 -7.86 5.43 10.16
CA LEU A 101 -7.29 6.03 11.38
C LEU A 101 -5.79 5.76 11.48
N VAL A 102 -5.40 4.51 11.25
CA VAL A 102 -3.99 4.13 11.32
C VAL A 102 -3.16 4.80 10.23
N PHE A 103 -3.68 4.94 9.02
CA PHE A 103 -2.96 5.61 7.95
C PHE A 103 -2.74 7.09 8.27
N VAL A 104 -3.72 7.76 8.87
CA VAL A 104 -3.50 9.12 9.39
C VAL A 104 -2.40 9.12 10.45
N GLU A 105 -2.46 8.24 11.45
CA GLU A 105 -1.47 8.17 12.52
C GLU A 105 -0.06 7.84 12.00
N LEU A 106 0.04 6.90 11.06
CA LEU A 106 1.30 6.42 10.52
C LEU A 106 1.97 7.43 9.58
N PHE A 107 1.20 8.07 8.69
CA PHE A 107 1.72 8.86 7.58
C PHE A 107 1.69 10.38 7.82
N ALA A 108 0.82 10.90 8.69
CA ALA A 108 0.62 12.35 8.84
C ALA A 108 1.90 13.12 9.18
N ARG A 109 2.78 12.56 10.03
CA ARG A 109 4.06 13.20 10.36
C ARG A 109 4.99 13.32 9.17
N ALA A 110 5.03 12.30 8.31
CA ALA A 110 5.84 12.30 7.09
C ALA A 110 5.24 13.26 6.06
N THR A 111 3.92 13.26 5.87
CA THR A 111 3.20 14.22 5.03
C THR A 111 3.52 15.65 5.44
N ALA A 112 3.43 15.97 6.73
CA ALA A 112 3.75 17.30 7.24
C ALA A 112 5.23 17.67 7.09
N ALA A 113 6.15 16.72 7.27
CA ALA A 113 7.59 16.97 7.11
C ALA A 113 8.00 17.25 5.68
N CYS A 114 7.35 16.60 4.71
CA CYS A 114 7.63 16.81 3.28
C CYS A 114 6.75 17.91 2.66
N ASP A 115 5.85 18.53 3.43
CA ASP A 115 4.91 19.53 2.95
C ASP A 115 4.07 19.01 1.76
N GLY A 116 3.67 17.73 1.84
CA GLY A 116 2.93 17.04 0.79
C GLY A 116 3.69 16.81 -0.52
N ASP A 117 4.99 17.05 -0.57
CA ASP A 117 5.84 16.77 -1.74
C ASP A 117 6.69 15.51 -1.48
N PHE A 118 6.35 14.38 -2.13
CA PHE A 118 6.98 13.10 -1.87
C PHE A 118 8.45 13.03 -2.35
N ASP A 119 8.92 14.02 -3.11
CA ASP A 119 10.35 14.17 -3.43
C ASP A 119 11.19 14.61 -2.22
N ARG A 120 10.55 15.16 -1.20
CA ARG A 120 11.17 15.61 0.05
C ARG A 120 11.13 14.56 1.17
N LEU A 121 10.63 13.37 0.92
CA LEU A 121 10.72 12.25 1.84
C LEU A 121 12.17 11.79 2.02
N PHE A 122 12.44 10.91 2.97
CA PHE A 122 13.77 10.32 3.17
C PHE A 122 14.33 9.67 1.90
N VAL A 123 13.47 9.05 1.12
CA VAL A 123 13.70 8.64 -0.28
C VAL A 123 12.51 9.12 -1.12
N PRO A 124 12.73 9.83 -2.23
CA PRO A 124 11.67 10.22 -3.15
C PRO A 124 10.80 9.05 -3.58
N PHE A 125 9.48 9.27 -3.60
CA PHE A 125 8.52 8.19 -3.71
C PHE A 125 7.39 8.51 -4.70
N ARG A 126 6.94 7.46 -5.43
CA ARG A 126 5.68 7.48 -6.18
C ARG A 126 4.89 6.22 -5.89
N CYS A 127 3.57 6.36 -5.80
CA CYS A 127 2.68 5.21 -5.85
C CYS A 127 1.58 5.41 -6.89
N ILE A 128 0.98 4.29 -7.28
CA ILE A 128 0.02 4.26 -8.36
C ILE A 128 -1.36 3.96 -7.79
N ALA A 129 -2.34 4.74 -8.23
CA ALA A 129 -3.75 4.45 -8.08
C ALA A 129 -4.42 4.35 -9.46
N SER A 130 -5.70 4.01 -9.49
CA SER A 130 -6.48 3.84 -10.71
C SER A 130 -7.72 4.74 -10.74
N ASP A 131 -7.85 5.51 -11.81
CA ASP A 131 -9.08 6.20 -12.20
C ASP A 131 -9.89 5.27 -13.12
N VAL A 132 -10.82 4.55 -12.52
CA VAL A 132 -11.62 3.54 -13.25
C VAL A 132 -12.61 4.19 -14.23
N TYR A 133 -13.06 5.42 -13.93
CA TYR A 133 -13.97 6.14 -14.80
C TYR A 133 -13.28 6.55 -16.12
N ASN A 134 -12.09 7.15 -16.04
CA ASN A 134 -11.32 7.56 -17.21
C ASN A 134 -10.38 6.46 -17.74
N LYS A 135 -10.35 5.28 -17.10
CA LYS A 135 -9.55 4.09 -17.49
C LYS A 135 -8.05 4.40 -17.61
N ARG A 136 -7.49 5.01 -16.60
CA ARG A 136 -6.07 5.39 -16.56
C ARG A 136 -5.44 5.20 -15.18
N GLN A 137 -4.13 5.07 -15.16
CA GLN A 137 -3.37 5.17 -13.92
C GLN A 137 -3.35 6.61 -13.40
N ILE A 138 -3.22 6.75 -12.10
CA ILE A 138 -2.94 8.01 -11.40
C ILE A 138 -1.59 7.84 -10.73
N VAL A 139 -0.62 8.68 -11.09
CA VAL A 139 0.69 8.73 -10.42
C VAL A 139 0.60 9.70 -9.26
N LEU A 140 0.81 9.19 -8.04
CA LEU A 140 0.72 9.97 -6.81
C LEU A 140 2.13 10.24 -6.28
N GLY A 141 2.54 11.50 -6.33
CA GLY A 141 3.82 12.01 -5.86
C GLY A 141 3.68 13.25 -4.97
N LYS A 142 2.42 13.66 -4.71
CA LYS A 142 2.07 14.84 -3.90
C LYS A 142 0.77 14.63 -3.14
N GLY A 143 0.54 15.47 -2.14
CA GLY A 143 -0.68 15.47 -1.33
C GLY A 143 -0.49 14.75 0.01
N ASP A 144 -1.54 14.14 0.54
CA ASP A 144 -1.45 13.31 1.75
C ASP A 144 -0.89 11.93 1.40
N LEU A 145 0.20 11.55 2.07
CA LEU A 145 0.87 10.26 1.82
C LEU A 145 0.00 9.07 2.24
N GLY A 146 -0.76 9.22 3.33
CA GLY A 146 -1.67 8.18 3.81
C GLY A 146 -2.80 7.93 2.82
N ASP A 147 -3.40 8.98 2.28
CA ASP A 147 -4.45 8.88 1.26
C ASP A 147 -3.89 8.29 -0.04
N ALA A 148 -2.69 8.70 -0.46
CA ALA A 148 -2.05 8.18 -1.66
C ALA A 148 -1.80 6.66 -1.56
N VAL A 149 -1.22 6.19 -0.43
CA VAL A 149 -0.99 4.76 -0.20
C VAL A 149 -2.31 4.01 -0.04
N ARG A 150 -3.30 4.63 0.64
CA ARG A 150 -4.63 4.06 0.82
C ARG A 150 -5.38 3.89 -0.50
N ALA A 151 -5.27 4.85 -1.42
CA ALA A 151 -5.80 4.74 -2.78
C ALA A 151 -5.16 3.58 -3.53
N SER A 152 -3.81 3.53 -3.49
CA SER A 152 -3.02 2.52 -4.20
C SER A 152 -3.37 1.09 -3.82
N MET A 153 -3.91 0.85 -2.61
CA MET A 153 -4.31 -0.47 -2.13
C MET A 153 -5.83 -0.71 -2.09
N SER A 154 -6.63 0.20 -2.64
CA SER A 154 -8.10 0.09 -2.62
C SER A 154 -8.62 -0.90 -3.65
N PHE A 155 -8.31 -2.21 -3.46
CA PHE A 155 -8.79 -3.25 -4.36
C PHE A 155 -10.32 -3.34 -4.34
N PRO A 156 -10.99 -3.35 -5.52
CA PRO A 156 -12.43 -3.37 -5.63
C PRO A 156 -13.07 -4.50 -4.81
N PHE A 157 -14.19 -4.21 -4.14
CA PHE A 157 -14.95 -5.07 -3.25
C PHE A 157 -14.25 -5.46 -1.95
N VAL A 158 -12.93 -5.50 -1.88
CA VAL A 158 -12.19 -5.76 -0.63
C VAL A 158 -12.14 -4.51 0.23
N PHE A 159 -11.65 -3.42 -0.33
CA PHE A 159 -11.54 -2.14 0.36
C PHE A 159 -12.39 -1.05 -0.31
N LYS A 160 -12.96 -0.17 0.50
CA LYS A 160 -13.69 0.99 -0.01
C LYS A 160 -12.69 1.93 -0.72
N PRO A 161 -12.99 2.36 -1.97
CA PRO A 161 -12.17 3.38 -2.64
C PRO A 161 -12.21 4.71 -1.90
N ILE A 162 -11.23 5.56 -2.15
CA ILE A 162 -11.19 6.92 -1.61
C ILE A 162 -11.18 7.96 -2.72
N GLU A 163 -11.58 9.16 -2.38
CA GLU A 163 -11.56 10.28 -3.31
C GLU A 163 -10.24 11.05 -3.19
N ILE A 164 -9.55 11.23 -4.31
CA ILE A 164 -8.35 12.07 -4.44
C ILE A 164 -8.61 13.05 -5.58
N ASP A 165 -8.52 14.35 -5.28
CA ASP A 165 -8.74 15.43 -6.26
C ASP A 165 -10.04 15.23 -7.06
N SER A 166 -11.14 14.90 -6.36
CA SER A 166 -12.47 14.64 -6.96
C SER A 166 -12.53 13.41 -7.89
N VAL A 167 -11.52 12.53 -7.83
CA VAL A 167 -11.49 11.26 -8.55
C VAL A 167 -11.62 10.12 -7.55
N LEU A 168 -12.56 9.21 -7.78
CA LEU A 168 -12.70 8.00 -6.99
C LEU A 168 -11.60 7.02 -7.38
N ALA A 169 -10.59 6.92 -6.50
CA ALA A 169 -9.36 6.17 -6.74
C ALA A 169 -9.45 4.75 -6.20
N TYR A 170 -8.99 3.82 -7.01
CA TYR A 170 -8.92 2.39 -6.73
C TYR A 170 -7.46 1.91 -6.77
N ASP A 171 -7.24 0.61 -6.42
CA ASP A 171 -5.94 -0.03 -6.47
C ASP A 171 -5.24 0.19 -7.82
N GLY A 172 -3.99 0.62 -7.76
CA GLY A 172 -3.18 0.90 -8.94
C GLY A 172 -2.92 -0.31 -9.82
N GLY A 173 -2.98 -1.50 -9.23
CA GLY A 173 -2.79 -2.76 -9.94
C GLY A 173 -3.81 -3.00 -11.06
N ILE A 174 -4.93 -2.28 -11.08
CA ILE A 174 -5.90 -2.36 -12.19
C ILE A 174 -5.26 -1.96 -13.50
N TYR A 175 -4.44 -0.90 -13.54
CA TYR A 175 -3.84 -0.37 -14.78
C TYR A 175 -2.32 -0.46 -14.81
N ASN A 176 -1.63 -0.39 -13.66
CA ASN A 176 -0.17 -0.47 -13.60
C ASN A 176 0.29 -1.12 -12.28
N ASN A 177 0.44 -2.43 -12.31
CA ASN A 177 0.90 -3.20 -11.14
C ASN A 177 2.43 -3.29 -11.01
N PHE A 178 3.17 -2.73 -11.96
CA PHE A 178 4.64 -2.73 -11.97
C PHE A 178 5.18 -1.44 -12.61
N PRO A 179 5.21 -0.32 -11.85
CA PRO A 179 5.37 1.03 -12.37
C PRO A 179 6.82 1.39 -12.75
N THR A 180 7.44 0.60 -13.62
CA THR A 180 8.78 0.88 -14.16
C THR A 180 8.80 2.03 -15.15
N ASP A 181 7.69 2.26 -15.84
CA ASP A 181 7.46 3.43 -16.69
C ASP A 181 7.52 4.71 -15.84
N VAL A 182 6.81 4.75 -14.71
CA VAL A 182 6.83 5.89 -13.79
C VAL A 182 8.22 6.09 -13.17
N MET A 183 8.90 5.01 -12.78
CA MET A 183 10.27 5.10 -12.27
C MET A 183 11.20 5.72 -13.30
N ARG A 184 11.11 5.31 -14.56
CA ARG A 184 11.93 5.82 -15.65
C ARG A 184 11.60 7.28 -15.98
N ASP A 185 10.30 7.59 -16.09
CA ASP A 185 9.85 8.87 -16.64
C ASP A 185 9.93 10.01 -15.62
N ASP A 186 9.73 9.72 -14.31
CA ASP A 186 9.81 10.73 -13.25
C ASP A 186 11.22 10.89 -12.69
N PHE A 187 12.01 9.82 -12.60
CA PHE A 187 13.27 9.83 -11.85
C PHE A 187 14.52 9.59 -12.71
N HIS A 188 14.39 9.07 -13.90
CA HIS A 188 15.49 8.79 -14.84
C HIS A 188 16.68 8.05 -14.20
N PRO A 189 16.47 6.92 -13.49
CA PRO A 189 17.54 6.21 -12.79
C PRO A 189 18.47 5.50 -13.79
N ASP A 190 19.73 5.34 -13.39
CA ASP A 190 20.71 4.56 -14.18
C ASP A 190 20.36 3.06 -14.21
N ILE A 191 19.90 2.52 -13.06
CA ILE A 191 19.56 1.10 -12.89
C ILE A 191 18.26 0.99 -12.07
N ILE A 192 17.35 0.13 -12.55
CA ILE A 192 16.11 -0.23 -11.86
C ILE A 192 16.25 -1.64 -11.28
N ILE A 193 15.97 -1.80 -10.01
CA ILE A 193 15.78 -3.12 -9.38
C ILE A 193 14.28 -3.34 -9.21
N GLY A 194 13.72 -4.26 -9.99
CA GLY A 194 12.30 -4.59 -9.95
C GLY A 194 12.02 -5.86 -9.17
N SER A 195 10.99 -5.80 -8.31
CA SER A 195 10.46 -6.94 -7.57
C SER A 195 9.05 -7.24 -8.00
N VAL A 196 8.84 -8.40 -8.59
CA VAL A 196 7.52 -8.87 -9.07
C VAL A 196 7.08 -10.03 -8.20
N VAL A 197 6.04 -9.81 -7.42
CA VAL A 197 5.38 -10.81 -6.55
C VAL A 197 3.99 -11.19 -7.05
N ALA A 198 3.50 -10.51 -8.09
CA ALA A 198 2.20 -10.75 -8.72
C ALA A 198 2.39 -11.35 -10.11
N ALA A 199 1.33 -11.92 -10.63
CA ALA A 199 1.24 -12.37 -12.02
C ALA A 199 -0.01 -11.75 -12.67
N ASN A 200 -0.05 -11.73 -13.98
CA ASN A 200 -1.28 -11.39 -14.68
C ASN A 200 -2.38 -12.43 -14.34
N PRO A 201 -3.65 -12.00 -14.26
CA PRO A 201 -4.74 -12.91 -13.94
C PRO A 201 -4.74 -14.14 -14.83
N SER A 202 -4.83 -15.32 -14.23
CA SER A 202 -5.02 -16.59 -14.92
C SER A 202 -6.49 -16.72 -15.39
N LYS A 203 -6.82 -17.80 -16.12
CA LYS A 203 -8.24 -18.06 -16.47
C LYS A 203 -9.11 -18.05 -15.21
N PRO A 204 -10.26 -17.36 -15.24
CA PRO A 204 -11.14 -17.29 -14.07
C PRO A 204 -11.67 -18.69 -13.73
N LYS A 205 -11.74 -18.97 -12.43
CA LYS A 205 -12.31 -20.22 -11.91
C LYS A 205 -13.80 -20.03 -11.61
N GLU A 206 -14.62 -21.01 -11.97
CA GLU A 206 -16.09 -20.94 -11.82
C GLU A 206 -16.54 -20.64 -10.39
N ASN A 207 -15.86 -21.22 -9.39
CA ASN A 207 -16.22 -21.11 -7.97
C ASN A 207 -15.35 -20.12 -7.18
N ASP A 208 -14.60 -19.24 -7.86
CA ASP A 208 -13.73 -18.26 -7.25
C ASP A 208 -14.09 -16.85 -7.73
N LEU A 209 -14.95 -16.19 -6.96
CA LEU A 209 -15.44 -14.85 -7.25
C LEU A 209 -14.29 -13.82 -7.39
N MET A 210 -13.25 -13.95 -6.55
CA MET A 210 -12.12 -13.03 -6.61
C MET A 210 -11.36 -13.15 -7.93
N SER A 211 -11.08 -14.37 -8.35
CA SER A 211 -10.45 -14.65 -9.65
C SER A 211 -11.31 -14.11 -10.83
N GLN A 212 -12.64 -14.18 -10.73
CA GLN A 212 -13.54 -13.62 -11.75
C GLN A 212 -13.45 -12.08 -11.76
N ILE A 213 -13.47 -11.44 -10.60
CA ILE A 213 -13.35 -9.98 -10.45
C ILE A 213 -12.00 -9.50 -11.00
N GLU A 214 -10.91 -10.16 -10.62
CA GLU A 214 -9.57 -9.83 -11.13
C GLU A 214 -9.54 -9.83 -12.66
N ASN A 215 -10.10 -10.88 -13.28
CA ASN A 215 -10.17 -10.97 -14.74
C ASN A 215 -11.05 -9.90 -15.40
N MET A 216 -12.04 -9.37 -14.68
CA MET A 216 -12.93 -8.32 -15.19
C MET A 216 -12.32 -6.92 -15.08
N VAL A 217 -11.54 -6.65 -14.04
CA VAL A 217 -11.09 -5.28 -13.73
C VAL A 217 -9.60 -5.06 -14.02
N MET A 218 -8.75 -6.07 -13.81
CA MET A 218 -7.31 -5.90 -13.96
C MET A 218 -6.87 -5.98 -15.43
N GLN A 219 -6.07 -5.03 -15.84
CA GLN A 219 -5.40 -5.08 -17.13
C GLN A 219 -4.11 -5.91 -17.06
N LYS A 220 -3.64 -6.38 -18.22
CA LYS A 220 -2.35 -7.06 -18.28
C LYS A 220 -1.23 -6.06 -18.04
N THR A 221 -0.40 -6.35 -17.06
CA THR A 221 0.81 -5.59 -16.74
C THR A 221 2.01 -6.20 -17.48
N ASP A 222 2.87 -5.34 -18.02
CA ASP A 222 4.19 -5.74 -18.49
C ASP A 222 5.15 -5.80 -17.29
N TYR A 223 5.49 -7.00 -16.86
CA TYR A 223 6.41 -7.25 -15.75
C TYR A 223 7.88 -7.39 -16.23
N SER A 224 8.24 -6.83 -17.37
CA SER A 224 9.60 -6.90 -17.90
C SER A 224 10.43 -5.66 -17.53
N ILE A 225 11.73 -5.86 -17.39
CA ILE A 225 12.73 -4.80 -17.37
C ILE A 225 13.82 -5.25 -18.36
N PRO A 226 14.17 -4.42 -19.34
CA PRO A 226 15.28 -4.75 -20.24
C PRO A 226 16.58 -4.92 -19.45
N ASP A 227 17.35 -5.95 -19.75
CA ASP A 227 18.62 -6.23 -19.07
C ASP A 227 19.62 -5.06 -19.08
N SER A 228 19.53 -4.19 -20.09
CA SER A 228 20.38 -2.99 -20.18
C SER A 228 20.13 -1.96 -19.08
N VAL A 229 18.90 -1.89 -18.56
CA VAL A 229 18.47 -0.82 -17.63
C VAL A 229 18.07 -1.32 -16.24
N GLY A 230 17.98 -2.64 -16.03
CA GLY A 230 17.54 -3.10 -14.72
C GLY A 230 17.81 -4.56 -14.41
N ILE A 231 17.49 -4.93 -13.18
CA ILE A 231 17.57 -6.29 -12.62
C ILE A 231 16.18 -6.67 -12.16
N LEU A 232 15.62 -7.72 -12.73
CA LEU A 232 14.29 -8.22 -12.40
C LEU A 232 14.37 -9.40 -11.46
N MET A 233 13.67 -9.30 -10.34
CA MET A 233 13.44 -10.39 -9.39
C MET A 233 11.97 -10.80 -9.46
N THR A 234 11.71 -11.97 -10.00
CA THR A 234 10.35 -12.54 -10.07
C THR A 234 10.20 -13.63 -9.03
N PHE A 235 9.11 -13.57 -8.29
CA PHE A 235 8.72 -14.54 -7.29
C PHE A 235 7.38 -15.16 -7.71
N LYS A 236 7.30 -16.49 -7.65
CA LYS A 236 6.05 -17.21 -7.92
C LYS A 236 5.55 -17.81 -6.61
N TYR A 237 4.36 -17.42 -6.24
CA TYR A 237 3.69 -17.90 -5.04
C TYR A 237 2.33 -18.48 -5.47
N ASP A 238 2.27 -19.78 -5.71
CA ASP A 238 1.04 -20.43 -6.19
C ASP A 238 -0.06 -20.48 -5.13
N ASP A 239 0.32 -20.35 -3.84
CA ASP A 239 -0.58 -20.56 -2.68
C ASP A 239 -0.63 -19.34 -1.73
N VAL A 240 -0.26 -18.13 -2.17
CA VAL A 240 -0.31 -16.93 -1.33
C VAL A 240 -1.45 -16.03 -1.78
N ASN A 241 -2.38 -15.75 -0.87
CA ASN A 241 -3.47 -14.81 -1.09
C ASN A 241 -3.07 -13.38 -0.68
N LEU A 242 -3.82 -12.40 -1.15
CA LEU A 242 -3.59 -10.97 -0.92
C LEU A 242 -3.45 -10.60 0.58
N LEU A 243 -4.08 -11.35 1.48
CA LEU A 243 -4.13 -11.08 2.92
C LEU A 243 -3.39 -12.13 3.78
N ASP A 244 -2.54 -12.98 3.19
CA ASP A 244 -1.80 -14.04 3.89
C ASP A 244 -0.55 -13.52 4.61
N PHE A 245 -0.74 -12.61 5.55
CA PHE A 245 0.34 -12.04 6.34
C PHE A 245 0.94 -13.01 7.38
N ASP A 246 0.32 -14.14 7.62
CA ASP A 246 0.85 -15.16 8.53
C ASP A 246 2.13 -15.82 7.99
N ARG A 247 2.35 -15.78 6.67
CA ARG A 247 3.57 -16.28 6.01
C ARG A 247 4.68 -15.23 5.86
N LEU A 248 4.59 -14.12 6.57
CA LEU A 248 5.50 -12.97 6.42
C LEU A 248 6.98 -13.36 6.57
N GLN A 249 7.31 -14.26 7.52
CA GLN A 249 8.70 -14.72 7.71
C GLN A 249 9.23 -15.47 6.50
N GLU A 250 8.44 -16.39 6.00
CA GLU A 250 8.79 -17.18 4.81
C GLU A 250 9.03 -16.27 3.60
N LEU A 251 8.09 -15.35 3.34
CA LEU A 251 8.18 -14.40 2.24
C LEU A 251 9.38 -13.45 2.39
N HIS A 252 9.67 -13.03 3.63
CA HIS A 252 10.87 -12.25 3.94
C HIS A 252 12.14 -13.01 3.57
N ASP A 253 12.27 -14.28 4.01
CA ASP A 253 13.49 -15.07 3.82
C ASP A 253 13.69 -15.44 2.34
N ILE A 254 12.62 -15.72 1.61
CA ILE A 254 12.68 -15.94 0.16
C ILE A 254 13.21 -14.69 -0.55
N GLY A 255 12.65 -13.50 -0.23
CA GLY A 255 13.09 -12.23 -0.81
C GLY A 255 14.55 -11.91 -0.46
N TYR A 256 14.94 -12.12 0.79
CA TYR A 256 16.31 -11.91 1.28
C TYR A 256 17.31 -12.82 0.55
N ASN A 257 17.09 -14.13 0.57
CA ASN A 257 17.98 -15.12 -0.04
C ASN A 257 18.08 -14.96 -1.56
N ARG A 258 16.94 -14.64 -2.23
CA ARG A 258 16.97 -14.38 -3.67
C ARG A 258 17.81 -13.15 -4.01
N THR A 259 17.71 -12.09 -3.22
CA THR A 259 18.52 -10.89 -3.42
C THR A 259 20.01 -11.18 -3.22
N LEU A 260 20.35 -11.94 -2.19
CA LEU A 260 21.74 -12.38 -1.95
C LEU A 260 22.29 -13.20 -3.12
N SER A 261 21.49 -14.10 -3.69
CA SER A 261 21.92 -14.91 -4.85
C SER A 261 22.21 -14.07 -6.11
N LEU A 262 21.68 -12.88 -6.19
CA LEU A 262 21.91 -11.91 -7.29
C LEU A 262 22.92 -10.82 -6.93
N MET A 263 23.49 -10.84 -5.72
CA MET A 263 24.25 -9.71 -5.19
C MET A 263 25.51 -9.41 -6.00
N ASP A 264 26.20 -10.41 -6.53
CA ASP A 264 27.37 -10.19 -7.39
C ASP A 264 26.96 -9.47 -8.69
N SER A 265 25.85 -9.87 -9.30
CA SER A 265 25.30 -9.19 -10.48
C SER A 265 24.89 -7.76 -10.16
N ILE A 266 24.22 -7.53 -9.02
CA ILE A 266 23.81 -6.20 -8.55
C ILE A 266 25.07 -5.33 -8.34
N LYS A 267 26.08 -5.85 -7.64
CA LYS A 267 27.34 -5.13 -7.37
C LYS A 267 28.15 -4.85 -8.63
N GLY A 268 28.05 -5.71 -9.62
CA GLY A 268 28.72 -5.54 -10.92
C GLY A 268 28.11 -4.41 -11.75
N ARG A 269 26.84 -4.11 -11.54
CA ARG A 269 26.12 -3.07 -12.30
C ARG A 269 25.97 -1.76 -11.54
N ILE A 270 25.81 -1.81 -10.22
CA ILE A 270 25.71 -0.63 -9.35
C ILE A 270 27.07 -0.48 -8.66
N HIS A 271 27.86 0.51 -9.10
CA HIS A 271 29.21 0.75 -8.55
C HIS A 271 29.20 1.64 -7.32
N ARG A 272 28.20 2.52 -7.17
CA ARG A 272 28.04 3.36 -6.00
C ARG A 272 27.73 2.51 -4.76
N ARG A 273 28.35 2.86 -3.63
CA ARG A 273 28.12 2.22 -2.32
C ARG A 273 27.77 3.28 -1.29
N VAL A 274 26.85 2.95 -0.43
CA VAL A 274 26.52 3.79 0.73
C VAL A 274 26.58 2.94 1.96
N ASN A 275 27.49 3.28 2.89
CA ASN A 275 27.66 2.54 4.12
C ASN A 275 26.34 2.49 4.92
N ALA A 276 25.95 1.31 5.39
CA ALA A 276 24.71 1.08 6.13
C ALA A 276 24.61 1.96 7.41
N ASP A 277 25.74 2.23 8.08
CA ASP A 277 25.75 3.12 9.26
C ASP A 277 25.42 4.56 8.87
N ASN A 278 25.87 5.03 7.71
CA ASN A 278 25.52 6.35 7.20
C ASN A 278 24.04 6.45 6.85
N VAL A 279 23.47 5.39 6.27
CA VAL A 279 22.01 5.32 6.01
C VAL A 279 21.25 5.35 7.33
N ARG A 280 21.70 4.58 8.32
CA ARG A 280 21.11 4.54 9.66
C ARG A 280 21.14 5.92 10.33
N LEU A 281 22.29 6.61 10.28
CA LEU A 281 22.43 7.95 10.85
C LEU A 281 21.51 8.97 10.16
N ARG A 282 21.49 8.99 8.82
CA ARG A 282 20.57 9.86 8.06
C ARG A 282 19.12 9.60 8.41
N ARG A 283 18.73 8.34 8.55
CA ARG A 283 17.39 7.93 8.96
C ARG A 283 17.03 8.42 10.36
N LEU A 284 17.95 8.29 11.32
CA LEU A 284 17.75 8.82 12.68
C LEU A 284 17.56 10.34 12.66
N VAL A 285 18.39 11.07 11.93
CA VAL A 285 18.25 12.53 11.79
C VAL A 285 16.93 12.90 11.13
N TYR A 286 16.57 12.24 10.04
CA TYR A 286 15.28 12.49 9.37
C TYR A 286 14.09 12.26 10.32
N ARG A 287 14.07 11.12 11.02
CA ARG A 287 12.97 10.77 11.95
C ARG A 287 12.91 11.67 13.17
N SER A 288 14.05 12.14 13.67
CA SER A 288 14.09 13.09 14.80
C SER A 288 13.53 14.47 14.44
N ASN A 289 13.58 14.83 13.16
CA ASN A 289 13.04 16.08 12.65
C ASN A 289 11.55 15.99 12.23
N LEU A 290 10.93 14.81 12.31
CA LEU A 290 9.50 14.68 12.01
C LEU A 290 8.68 15.47 13.05
N PRO A 291 7.72 16.31 12.61
CA PRO A 291 6.89 17.10 13.51
C PRO A 291 6.07 16.19 14.42
N GLN A 292 5.74 16.69 15.61
CA GLN A 292 4.78 16.00 16.48
C GLN A 292 3.37 16.23 15.93
N LEU A 293 2.53 15.19 16.02
CA LEU A 293 1.12 15.32 15.69
C LEU A 293 0.44 16.20 16.76
N TYR A 294 -0.08 17.32 16.33
CA TYR A 294 -0.85 18.22 17.16
C TYR A 294 -2.10 18.68 16.41
N PHE A 295 -3.27 18.24 16.87
CA PHE A 295 -4.54 18.60 16.28
C PHE A 295 -5.17 19.75 17.09
N GLN A 296 -5.27 20.94 16.50
CA GLN A 296 -5.94 22.08 17.11
C GLN A 296 -7.45 21.93 17.11
N LYS A 297 -8.00 21.25 16.11
CA LYS A 297 -9.44 21.08 15.92
C LYS A 297 -9.74 19.81 15.15
N ILE A 298 -10.76 19.10 15.58
CA ILE A 298 -11.26 17.90 14.91
C ILE A 298 -12.66 18.23 14.39
N TYR A 299 -12.89 17.97 13.11
CA TYR A 299 -14.22 18.06 12.50
C TYR A 299 -14.71 16.65 12.21
N ILE A 300 -15.94 16.35 12.63
CA ILE A 300 -16.58 15.06 12.36
C ILE A 300 -17.72 15.33 11.38
N ASP A 301 -17.50 14.95 10.12
CA ASP A 301 -18.55 15.08 9.10
C ASP A 301 -19.60 13.97 9.28
N GLY A 302 -20.88 14.35 9.11
CA GLY A 302 -22.01 13.44 9.28
C GLY A 302 -22.39 13.13 10.73
N ALA A 303 -21.69 13.69 11.73
CA ALA A 303 -22.09 13.59 13.13
C ALA A 303 -23.22 14.58 13.46
N ASN A 304 -24.22 14.13 14.22
CA ASN A 304 -25.23 15.04 14.74
C ASN A 304 -24.66 15.85 15.93
N SER A 305 -25.37 16.92 16.33
CA SER A 305 -24.96 17.86 17.40
C SER A 305 -24.74 17.21 18.78
N GLN A 306 -25.19 15.95 18.99
CA GLN A 306 -24.95 15.18 20.22
C GLN A 306 -23.72 14.26 20.10
N GLN A 307 -23.18 14.09 18.91
CA GLN A 307 -22.01 13.24 18.61
C GLN A 307 -20.73 14.06 18.41
N GLN A 308 -20.84 15.36 18.22
CA GLN A 308 -19.73 16.32 18.19
C GLN A 308 -19.33 16.76 19.60
#